data_672a41b1eb6c38a28b8c8cd9ed08f205
#
_entry.id   672a41b1eb6c38a28b8c8cd9ed08f205
#
_cell.length_a   1.000
_cell.length_b   1.000
_cell.length_c   1.000
_cell.angle_alpha   90.00
_cell.angle_beta   90.00
_cell.angle_gamma   90.00
#
_symmetry.space_group_name_H-M   'P 1'
#
loop_
_entity.id
_entity.type
_entity.pdbx_description
1 polymer ?
#
loop_
_entity_poly.entity_id
_entity_poly.type
_entity_poly.pdbx_seq_one_letter_code
_entity_poly.pdbx_strand_id
1 'polypeptide(L)'
;MKRYILILSALFAATLSAVAQRPLYIVNGVETEEIESIPPDDIENIESLPADEETIARYGEKAANGVILVSLRYDKPAVFEAGTTFDEYIAGQVKWDDDEPAARIILRYTVTPEGKAVLAQELESTDNRLKRRVLKALSEAPHWHPAQKNGVAVASEGVLHIQLPKGKRMPRPVELVWR
;
A
#
# COMPACT_ATOMS: atom_id res chain seq x y z
N MET A 1 4.27 -20.72 77.62
CA MET A 1 3.36 -20.98 76.48
C MET A 1 3.41 -19.74 75.58
N LYS A 2 4.12 -19.83 74.46
CA LYS A 2 4.33 -18.74 73.55
C LYS A 2 3.31 -18.87 72.42
N ARG A 3 2.40 -17.86 72.27
CA ARG A 3 1.42 -17.75 71.17
C ARG A 3 2.13 -17.10 70.00
N TYR A 4 2.34 -17.83 68.88
CA TYR A 4 2.78 -17.28 67.64
C TYR A 4 1.54 -16.83 66.84
N ILE A 5 1.43 -15.53 66.60
CA ILE A 5 0.44 -14.93 65.71
C ILE A 5 1.06 -14.97 64.32
N LEU A 6 0.50 -15.82 63.45
CA LEU A 6 0.83 -15.84 62.01
C LEU A 6 0.05 -14.70 61.33
N ILE A 7 0.77 -13.65 60.92
CA ILE A 7 0.24 -12.61 60.05
C ILE A 7 0.39 -13.11 58.64
N LEU A 8 -0.73 -13.53 58.03
CA LEU A 8 -0.82 -13.90 56.61
C LEU A 8 -0.99 -12.61 55.80
N SER A 9 0.11 -12.04 55.31
CA SER A 9 0.07 -10.93 54.39
C SER A 9 -0.29 -11.46 52.99
N ALA A 10 -1.57 -11.29 52.60
CA ALA A 10 -2.03 -11.52 51.23
C ALA A 10 -1.44 -10.44 50.33
N LEU A 11 -0.40 -10.80 49.57
CA LEU A 11 0.16 -9.98 48.52
C LEU A 11 -0.80 -10.03 47.34
N PHE A 12 -1.69 -9.01 47.26
CA PHE A 12 -2.59 -8.80 46.13
C PHE A 12 -1.73 -8.26 44.98
N ALA A 13 -1.20 -9.15 44.17
CA ALA A 13 -0.54 -8.77 42.90
C ALA A 13 -1.60 -8.24 41.93
N ALA A 14 -1.79 -6.92 41.93
CA ALA A 14 -2.53 -6.24 40.89
C ALA A 14 -1.71 -6.35 39.60
N THR A 15 -2.05 -7.30 38.73
CA THR A 15 -1.59 -7.31 37.34
C THR A 15 -2.24 -6.14 36.66
N LEU A 16 -1.55 -4.99 36.61
CA LEU A 16 -1.88 -3.94 35.66
C LEU A 16 -1.66 -4.52 34.26
N SER A 17 -2.72 -4.96 33.62
CA SER A 17 -2.74 -5.15 32.17
C SER A 17 -2.49 -3.77 31.57
N ALA A 18 -1.28 -3.51 31.11
CA ALA A 18 -1.00 -2.37 30.25
C ALA A 18 -1.77 -2.62 28.96
N VAL A 19 -3.00 -2.15 28.89
CA VAL A 19 -3.72 -1.97 27.63
C VAL A 19 -2.86 -0.97 26.86
N ALA A 20 -2.24 -1.43 25.77
CA ALA A 20 -1.51 -0.55 24.89
C ALA A 20 -2.46 0.59 24.49
N GLN A 21 -2.15 1.78 24.99
CA GLN A 21 -2.98 2.96 24.74
C GLN A 21 -2.81 3.35 23.29
N ARG A 22 -3.74 2.90 22.44
CA ARG A 22 -3.73 3.22 21.01
C ARG A 22 -4.30 4.61 20.80
N PRO A 23 -3.73 5.43 19.91
CA PRO A 23 -4.34 6.68 19.51
C PRO A 23 -5.64 6.40 18.73
N LEU A 24 -6.51 7.41 18.66
CA LEU A 24 -7.68 7.37 17.80
C LEU A 24 -7.24 7.60 16.35
N TYR A 25 -7.58 6.68 15.45
CA TYR A 25 -7.33 6.84 14.02
C TYR A 25 -8.55 7.40 13.31
N ILE A 26 -8.34 8.44 12.50
CA ILE A 26 -9.37 9.04 11.65
C ILE A 26 -8.86 9.10 10.23
N VAL A 27 -9.49 8.30 9.34
CA VAL A 27 -9.12 8.20 7.92
C VAL A 27 -10.18 8.92 7.09
N ASN A 28 -9.78 9.96 6.35
CA ASN A 28 -10.69 10.81 5.58
C ASN A 28 -11.92 11.29 6.40
N GLY A 29 -11.70 11.58 7.68
CA GLY A 29 -12.77 12.04 8.60
C GLY A 29 -13.62 10.94 9.21
N VAL A 30 -13.33 9.66 8.94
CA VAL A 30 -14.03 8.49 9.48
C VAL A 30 -13.16 7.80 10.53
N GLU A 31 -13.72 7.53 11.71
CA GLU A 31 -13.05 6.74 12.75
C GLU A 31 -12.78 5.31 12.24
N THR A 32 -11.57 4.84 12.44
CA THR A 32 -11.08 3.52 11.97
C THR A 32 -10.28 2.85 13.08
N GLU A 33 -10.43 1.54 13.25
CA GLU A 33 -9.71 0.80 14.29
C GLU A 33 -8.27 0.42 13.86
N GLU A 34 -8.05 0.27 12.56
CA GLU A 34 -6.77 -0.18 11.99
C GLU A 34 -6.40 0.66 10.77
N ILE A 35 -5.10 0.95 10.63
CA ILE A 35 -4.53 1.64 9.46
C ILE A 35 -3.46 0.80 8.76
N GLU A 36 -3.12 -0.36 9.30
CA GLU A 36 -2.07 -1.26 8.77
C GLU A 36 -2.43 -1.82 7.38
N SER A 37 -3.72 -1.87 7.05
CA SER A 37 -4.21 -2.31 5.74
C SER A 37 -4.15 -1.23 4.66
N ILE A 38 -3.83 0.03 5.02
CA ILE A 38 -3.77 1.15 4.07
C ILE A 38 -2.40 1.16 3.41
N PRO A 39 -2.31 1.01 2.06
CA PRO A 39 -1.05 1.11 1.36
C PRO A 39 -0.40 2.48 1.59
N PRO A 40 0.91 2.55 1.87
CA PRO A 40 1.61 3.83 2.08
C PRO A 40 1.46 4.80 0.89
N ASP A 41 1.41 4.27 -0.33
CA ASP A 41 1.28 5.06 -1.56
C ASP A 41 -0.09 5.73 -1.70
N ASP A 42 -1.10 5.24 -0.98
CA ASP A 42 -2.45 5.82 -0.94
C ASP A 42 -2.55 6.99 0.04
N ILE A 43 -1.58 7.15 0.92
CA ILE A 43 -1.57 8.19 1.95
C ILE A 43 -1.07 9.50 1.35
N GLU A 44 -1.89 10.54 1.44
CA GLU A 44 -1.53 11.91 1.05
C GLU A 44 -0.88 12.68 2.20
N ASN A 45 -1.43 12.53 3.41
CA ASN A 45 -0.94 13.20 4.61
C ASN A 45 -1.25 12.40 5.87
N ILE A 46 -0.36 12.50 6.85
CA ILE A 46 -0.58 12.01 8.23
C ILE A 46 -0.29 13.17 9.17
N GLU A 47 -1.24 13.46 10.04
CA GLU A 47 -1.11 14.45 11.10
C GLU A 47 -1.35 13.78 12.46
N SER A 48 -0.48 14.08 13.43
CA SER A 48 -0.63 13.58 14.80
C SER A 48 -1.03 14.73 15.72
N LEU A 49 -2.16 14.60 16.38
CA LEU A 49 -2.64 15.53 17.41
C LEU A 49 -2.32 14.98 18.81
N PRO A 50 -1.82 15.83 19.72
CA PRO A 50 -1.51 15.43 21.08
C PRO A 50 -2.76 15.06 21.88
N ALA A 51 -2.56 14.32 22.98
CA ALA A 51 -3.62 14.02 23.96
C ALA A 51 -3.82 15.19 24.92
N ASP A 52 -4.43 16.27 24.45
CA ASP A 52 -4.72 17.46 25.23
C ASP A 52 -6.23 17.75 25.33
N GLU A 53 -6.60 18.74 26.14
CA GLU A 53 -8.01 19.12 26.38
C GLU A 53 -8.70 19.55 25.08
N GLU A 54 -7.99 20.23 24.16
CA GLU A 54 -8.55 20.71 22.90
C GLU A 54 -8.87 19.51 21.97
N THR A 55 -7.94 18.57 21.85
CA THR A 55 -8.11 17.36 21.07
C THR A 55 -9.23 16.48 21.63
N ILE A 56 -9.29 16.32 22.96
CA ILE A 56 -10.36 15.55 23.61
C ILE A 56 -11.71 16.25 23.44
N ALA A 57 -11.77 17.57 23.57
CA ALA A 57 -13.01 18.32 23.36
C ALA A 57 -13.54 18.17 21.91
N ARG A 58 -12.65 18.07 20.93
CA ARG A 58 -13.00 17.98 19.52
C ARG A 58 -13.37 16.56 19.08
N TYR A 59 -12.66 15.53 19.58
CA TYR A 59 -12.79 14.14 19.11
C TYR A 59 -13.35 13.18 20.18
N GLY A 60 -13.66 13.67 21.38
CA GLY A 60 -14.21 12.90 22.47
C GLY A 60 -13.17 12.15 23.29
N GLU A 61 -13.63 11.38 24.30
CA GLU A 61 -12.76 10.67 25.25
C GLU A 61 -11.86 9.60 24.57
N LYS A 62 -12.23 9.09 23.41
CA LYS A 62 -11.40 8.17 22.62
C LYS A 62 -10.06 8.79 22.20
N ALA A 63 -9.99 10.13 22.16
CA ALA A 63 -8.78 10.88 21.85
C ALA A 63 -7.83 11.06 23.05
N ALA A 64 -8.13 10.44 24.21
CA ALA A 64 -7.31 10.56 25.42
C ALA A 64 -5.85 10.09 25.24
N ASN A 65 -5.54 9.35 24.17
CA ASN A 65 -4.20 8.94 23.79
C ASN A 65 -3.68 9.65 22.53
N GLY A 66 -4.30 10.77 22.16
CA GLY A 66 -4.04 11.49 20.92
C GLY A 66 -4.83 10.97 19.74
N VAL A 67 -4.73 11.69 18.62
CA VAL A 67 -5.42 11.36 17.37
C VAL A 67 -4.41 11.31 16.23
N ILE A 68 -4.54 10.32 15.35
CA ILE A 68 -3.81 10.26 14.08
C ILE A 68 -4.83 10.46 12.96
N LEU A 69 -4.69 11.59 12.27
CA LEU A 69 -5.48 11.93 11.09
C LEU A 69 -4.74 11.43 9.87
N VAL A 70 -5.39 10.58 9.08
CA VAL A 70 -4.88 10.08 7.81
C VAL A 70 -5.75 10.62 6.69
N SER A 71 -5.14 11.35 5.77
CA SER A 71 -5.78 11.78 4.53
C SER A 71 -5.29 10.88 3.40
N LEU A 72 -6.23 10.24 2.71
CA LEU A 72 -5.93 9.43 1.53
C LEU A 72 -6.04 10.30 0.27
N ARG A 73 -5.30 9.90 -0.76
CA ARG A 73 -5.35 10.54 -2.08
C ARG A 73 -6.72 10.37 -2.73
N TYR A 74 -7.48 9.31 -2.35
CA TYR A 74 -8.82 9.02 -2.86
C TYR A 74 -9.68 8.31 -1.82
N ASP A 75 -10.99 8.36 -2.00
CA ASP A 75 -11.99 7.64 -1.17
C ASP A 75 -12.30 6.27 -1.78
N LYS A 76 -12.23 6.19 -3.14
CA LYS A 76 -12.42 4.96 -3.89
C LYS A 76 -11.21 4.74 -4.79
N PRO A 77 -10.56 3.55 -4.73
CA PRO A 77 -9.43 3.23 -5.59
C PRO A 77 -9.85 3.11 -7.06
N ALA A 78 -8.88 3.23 -7.97
CA ALA A 78 -9.10 2.88 -9.36
C ALA A 78 -9.33 1.37 -9.52
N VAL A 79 -10.24 0.99 -10.42
CA VAL A 79 -10.60 -0.41 -10.67
C VAL A 79 -10.40 -0.76 -12.14
N PHE A 80 -9.69 -1.85 -12.39
CA PHE A 80 -9.50 -2.42 -13.73
C PHE A 80 -10.48 -3.58 -13.93
N GLU A 81 -11.42 -3.44 -14.87
CA GLU A 81 -12.53 -4.39 -15.05
C GLU A 81 -12.29 -5.39 -16.19
N ALA A 82 -11.15 -6.02 -16.27
CA ALA A 82 -10.90 -7.05 -17.28
C ALA A 82 -11.00 -8.50 -16.75
N GLY A 83 -11.48 -8.69 -15.51
CA GLY A 83 -11.61 -10.02 -14.91
C GLY A 83 -10.28 -10.68 -14.52
N THR A 84 -9.16 -9.95 -14.61
CA THR A 84 -7.81 -10.37 -14.26
C THR A 84 -7.03 -9.18 -13.70
N THR A 85 -5.84 -9.41 -13.15
CA THR A 85 -4.97 -8.30 -12.73
C THR A 85 -4.45 -7.53 -13.94
N PHE A 86 -4.09 -6.26 -13.73
CA PHE A 86 -3.55 -5.44 -14.82
C PHE A 86 -2.24 -6.00 -15.37
N ASP A 87 -1.38 -6.53 -14.49
CA ASP A 87 -0.13 -7.18 -14.84
C ASP A 87 -0.36 -8.38 -15.77
N GLU A 88 -1.34 -9.24 -15.42
CA GLU A 88 -1.69 -10.41 -16.23
C GLU A 88 -2.30 -10.01 -17.58
N TYR A 89 -3.14 -8.98 -17.58
CA TYR A 89 -3.71 -8.45 -18.81
C TYR A 89 -2.61 -7.96 -19.75
N ILE A 90 -1.73 -7.08 -19.28
CA ILE A 90 -0.63 -6.54 -20.08
C ILE A 90 0.32 -7.66 -20.54
N ALA A 91 0.69 -8.59 -19.64
CA ALA A 91 1.52 -9.75 -20.00
C ALA A 91 0.90 -10.58 -21.14
N GLY A 92 -0.43 -10.77 -21.10
CA GLY A 92 -1.17 -11.48 -22.14
C GLY A 92 -1.21 -10.78 -23.50
N GLN A 93 -1.07 -9.45 -23.53
CA GLN A 93 -0.99 -8.67 -24.79
C GLN A 93 0.43 -8.66 -25.38
N VAL A 94 1.44 -9.06 -24.62
CA VAL A 94 2.83 -9.05 -25.05
C VAL A 94 3.20 -10.39 -25.69
N LYS A 95 3.46 -10.40 -26.99
CA LYS A 95 4.00 -11.60 -27.64
C LYS A 95 5.46 -11.79 -27.22
N TRP A 96 5.73 -12.90 -26.50
CA TRP A 96 7.06 -13.29 -26.03
C TRP A 96 7.14 -14.80 -26.04
N ASP A 97 8.01 -15.37 -26.88
CA ASP A 97 8.10 -16.81 -27.07
C ASP A 97 8.92 -17.47 -25.94
N ASP A 98 8.64 -18.73 -25.62
CA ASP A 98 9.28 -19.43 -24.51
C ASP A 98 10.79 -19.67 -24.70
N ASP A 99 11.28 -19.60 -25.94
CA ASP A 99 12.70 -19.68 -26.29
C ASP A 99 13.43 -18.33 -26.21
N GLU A 100 12.69 -17.21 -26.17
CA GLU A 100 13.29 -15.88 -25.94
C GLU A 100 13.95 -15.79 -24.54
N PRO A 101 15.02 -15.02 -24.38
CA PRO A 101 15.66 -14.81 -23.08
C PRO A 101 14.67 -14.30 -22.04
N ALA A 102 14.85 -14.74 -20.78
CA ALA A 102 14.04 -14.14 -19.70
C ALA A 102 14.33 -12.65 -19.58
N ALA A 103 13.28 -11.86 -19.58
CA ALA A 103 13.34 -10.43 -19.48
C ALA A 103 12.30 -9.91 -18.49
N ARG A 104 12.62 -8.79 -17.84
CA ARG A 104 11.76 -8.14 -16.84
C ARG A 104 11.68 -6.64 -17.10
N ILE A 105 10.49 -6.10 -16.85
CA ILE A 105 10.26 -4.65 -16.79
C ILE A 105 9.37 -4.33 -15.60
N ILE A 106 9.72 -3.25 -14.89
CA ILE A 106 8.94 -2.67 -13.81
C ILE A 106 8.69 -1.20 -14.16
N LEU A 107 7.42 -0.85 -14.24
CA LEU A 107 6.98 0.50 -14.56
C LEU A 107 6.07 1.05 -13.47
N ARG A 108 6.20 2.33 -13.16
CA ARG A 108 5.14 3.08 -12.49
C ARG A 108 4.24 3.67 -13.56
N TYR A 109 2.93 3.52 -13.39
CA TYR A 109 1.93 4.11 -14.26
C TYR A 109 0.95 4.96 -13.44
N THR A 110 0.31 5.91 -14.12
CA THR A 110 -0.77 6.71 -13.56
C THR A 110 -2.06 6.35 -14.26
N VAL A 111 -3.11 6.06 -13.51
CA VAL A 111 -4.48 6.03 -14.02
C VAL A 111 -5.00 7.46 -13.96
N THR A 112 -5.28 8.04 -15.12
CA THR A 112 -5.78 9.43 -15.21
C THR A 112 -7.24 9.52 -14.77
N PRO A 113 -7.76 10.71 -14.47
CA PRO A 113 -9.19 10.91 -14.19
C PRO A 113 -10.12 10.44 -15.32
N GLU A 114 -9.62 10.36 -16.55
CA GLU A 114 -10.34 9.82 -17.71
C GLU A 114 -10.26 8.29 -17.80
N GLY A 115 -9.59 7.64 -16.85
CA GLY A 115 -9.45 6.19 -16.78
C GLY A 115 -8.37 5.60 -17.70
N LYS A 116 -7.41 6.39 -18.18
CA LYS A 116 -6.30 5.90 -19.01
C LYS A 116 -5.09 5.58 -18.14
N ALA A 117 -4.50 4.40 -18.34
CA ALA A 117 -3.20 4.07 -17.77
C ALA A 117 -2.09 4.65 -18.64
N VAL A 118 -1.27 5.54 -18.09
CA VAL A 118 -0.14 6.17 -18.77
C VAL A 118 1.16 5.93 -18.03
N LEU A 119 2.28 5.80 -18.77
CA LEU A 119 3.58 5.67 -18.16
C LEU A 119 3.92 6.90 -17.30
N ALA A 120 4.23 6.69 -16.03
CA ALA A 120 4.76 7.73 -15.15
C ALA A 120 6.29 7.63 -15.04
N GLN A 121 6.83 6.42 -14.81
CA GLN A 121 8.26 6.21 -14.64
C GLN A 121 8.67 4.77 -15.00
N GLU A 122 9.82 4.61 -15.62
CA GLU A 122 10.50 3.32 -15.72
C GLU A 122 11.35 3.08 -14.47
N LEU A 123 11.11 1.98 -13.77
CA LEU A 123 11.86 1.60 -12.56
C LEU A 123 12.95 0.57 -12.89
N GLU A 124 12.65 -0.40 -13.76
CA GLU A 124 13.59 -1.42 -14.21
C GLU A 124 13.24 -1.86 -15.63
N SER A 125 14.26 -2.10 -16.46
CA SER A 125 14.10 -2.73 -17.77
C SER A 125 15.35 -3.51 -18.14
N THR A 126 15.22 -4.81 -18.38
CA THR A 126 16.33 -5.69 -18.76
C THR A 126 16.41 -5.96 -20.26
N ASP A 127 15.35 -5.65 -21.02
CA ASP A 127 15.28 -5.84 -22.47
C ASP A 127 14.44 -4.75 -23.16
N ASN A 128 15.02 -4.06 -24.13
CA ASN A 128 14.39 -2.99 -24.86
C ASN A 128 13.22 -3.45 -25.78
N ARG A 129 13.20 -4.72 -26.20
CA ARG A 129 12.11 -5.27 -27.03
C ARG A 129 10.89 -5.48 -26.15
N LEU A 130 11.11 -6.09 -24.95
CA LEU A 130 10.06 -6.24 -23.94
C LEU A 130 9.47 -4.89 -23.58
N LYS A 131 10.33 -3.91 -23.25
CA LYS A 131 9.90 -2.54 -22.94
C LYS A 131 8.96 -1.96 -24.01
N ARG A 132 9.37 -1.98 -25.28
CA ARG A 132 8.54 -1.43 -26.37
C ARG A 132 7.19 -2.13 -26.50
N ARG A 133 7.17 -3.47 -26.34
CA ARG A 133 5.94 -4.29 -26.43
C ARG A 133 5.01 -3.98 -25.26
N VAL A 134 5.55 -3.88 -24.03
CA VAL A 134 4.78 -3.53 -22.82
C VAL A 134 4.23 -2.10 -22.92
N LEU A 135 5.02 -1.11 -23.34
CA LEU A 135 4.56 0.26 -23.50
C LEU A 135 3.46 0.39 -24.57
N LYS A 136 3.55 -0.41 -25.64
CA LYS A 136 2.48 -0.49 -26.64
C LYS A 136 1.21 -1.06 -26.01
N ALA A 137 1.30 -2.21 -25.32
CA ALA A 137 0.16 -2.83 -24.65
C ALA A 137 -0.48 -1.89 -23.60
N LEU A 138 0.35 -1.15 -22.85
CA LEU A 138 -0.11 -0.14 -21.90
C LEU A 138 -0.93 0.96 -22.58
N SER A 139 -0.47 1.46 -23.74
CA SER A 139 -1.16 2.53 -24.49
C SER A 139 -2.47 2.08 -25.15
N GLU A 140 -2.62 0.77 -25.39
CA GLU A 140 -3.79 0.14 -26.00
C GLU A 140 -4.73 -0.50 -24.95
N ALA A 141 -4.39 -0.41 -23.67
CA ALA A 141 -5.16 -1.02 -22.58
C ALA A 141 -6.56 -0.40 -22.45
N PRO A 142 -7.59 -1.20 -22.07
CA PRO A 142 -8.91 -0.70 -21.76
C PRO A 142 -8.88 0.37 -20.68
N HIS A 143 -9.92 1.20 -20.65
CA HIS A 143 -10.09 2.20 -19.62
C HIS A 143 -10.37 1.54 -18.27
N TRP A 144 -9.87 2.19 -17.23
CA TRP A 144 -10.15 1.94 -15.83
C TRP A 144 -11.36 2.75 -15.37
N HIS A 145 -12.02 2.29 -14.33
CA HIS A 145 -12.77 3.20 -13.48
C HIS A 145 -11.77 3.98 -12.64
N PRO A 146 -11.65 5.31 -12.81
CA PRO A 146 -10.63 6.09 -12.11
C PRO A 146 -10.90 6.15 -10.60
N ALA A 147 -9.86 6.39 -9.82
CA ALA A 147 -10.00 6.70 -8.41
C ALA A 147 -10.89 7.94 -8.21
N GLN A 148 -11.57 8.03 -7.08
CA GLN A 148 -12.46 9.16 -6.76
C GLN A 148 -12.11 9.73 -5.39
N LYS A 149 -12.17 11.05 -5.27
CA LYS A 149 -12.12 11.79 -4.00
C LYS A 149 -13.34 12.72 -3.93
N ASN A 150 -14.18 12.51 -2.91
CA ASN A 150 -15.45 13.26 -2.77
C ASN A 150 -16.35 13.18 -4.02
N GLY A 151 -16.38 12.03 -4.70
CA GLY A 151 -17.16 11.82 -5.91
C GLY A 151 -16.56 12.40 -7.20
N VAL A 152 -15.40 13.05 -7.13
CA VAL A 152 -14.67 13.57 -8.28
C VAL A 152 -13.58 12.60 -8.68
N ALA A 153 -13.45 12.31 -9.98
CA ALA A 153 -12.38 11.48 -10.50
C ALA A 153 -11.02 12.13 -10.27
N VAL A 154 -10.08 11.36 -9.73
CA VAL A 154 -8.70 11.81 -9.46
C VAL A 154 -7.69 10.81 -10.04
N ALA A 155 -6.47 11.28 -10.29
CA ALA A 155 -5.39 10.41 -10.70
C ALA A 155 -4.94 9.51 -9.54
N SER A 156 -4.54 8.28 -9.87
CA SER A 156 -3.92 7.34 -8.93
C SER A 156 -2.74 6.64 -9.57
N GLU A 157 -1.81 6.14 -8.77
CA GLU A 157 -0.62 5.47 -9.27
C GLU A 157 -0.69 3.96 -9.02
N GLY A 158 0.03 3.20 -9.86
CA GLY A 158 0.24 1.78 -9.70
C GLY A 158 1.60 1.36 -10.24
N VAL A 159 2.01 0.14 -9.89
CA VAL A 159 3.25 -0.45 -10.37
C VAL A 159 2.92 -1.69 -11.19
N LEU A 160 3.47 -1.77 -12.38
CA LEU A 160 3.33 -2.88 -13.32
C LEU A 160 4.61 -3.72 -13.28
N HIS A 161 4.48 -5.01 -12.99
CA HIS A 161 5.57 -5.98 -12.96
C HIS A 161 5.38 -7.03 -14.05
N ILE A 162 6.17 -6.98 -15.10
CA ILE A 162 6.13 -7.97 -16.18
C ILE A 162 7.46 -8.71 -16.24
N GLN A 163 7.41 -10.03 -16.12
CA GLN A 163 8.54 -10.93 -16.37
C GLN A 163 8.10 -12.03 -17.34
N LEU A 164 8.79 -12.14 -18.45
CA LEU A 164 8.51 -13.09 -19.52
C LEU A 164 9.78 -13.82 -19.96
N PRO A 165 9.70 -15.11 -20.35
CA PRO A 165 8.53 -15.96 -20.22
C PRO A 165 8.15 -16.19 -18.75
N LYS A 166 6.88 -16.43 -18.47
CA LYS A 166 6.37 -16.63 -17.10
C LYS A 166 7.07 -17.83 -16.45
N GLY A 167 7.58 -17.65 -15.22
CA GLY A 167 8.26 -18.70 -14.47
C GLY A 167 9.73 -18.94 -14.85
N LYS A 168 10.26 -18.34 -15.90
CA LYS A 168 11.68 -18.46 -16.29
C LYS A 168 12.54 -17.60 -15.38
N ARG A 169 13.63 -18.16 -14.85
CA ARG A 169 14.54 -17.42 -13.96
C ARG A 169 15.33 -16.38 -14.76
N MET A 170 15.47 -15.18 -14.17
CA MET A 170 16.35 -14.15 -14.71
C MET A 170 17.82 -14.62 -14.70
N PRO A 171 18.61 -14.29 -15.74
CA PRO A 171 20.05 -14.52 -15.72
C PRO A 171 20.66 -13.83 -14.49
N ARG A 172 21.64 -14.49 -13.85
CA ARG A 172 22.40 -13.83 -12.79
C ARG A 172 23.25 -12.72 -13.40
N PRO A 173 23.38 -11.55 -12.74
CA PRO A 173 24.35 -10.55 -13.17
C PRO A 173 25.74 -11.18 -13.22
N VAL A 174 26.45 -10.97 -14.32
CA VAL A 174 27.85 -11.40 -14.42
C VAL A 174 28.68 -10.41 -13.61
N GLU A 175 29.18 -10.84 -12.44
CA GLU A 175 30.19 -10.06 -11.70
C GLU A 175 31.48 -10.08 -12.51
N LEU A 176 31.81 -8.95 -13.14
CA LEU A 176 33.14 -8.75 -13.73
C LEU A 176 34.15 -8.55 -12.61
N VAL A 177 34.82 -9.62 -12.21
CA VAL A 177 35.97 -9.52 -11.31
C VAL A 177 37.15 -9.02 -12.13
N TRP A 178 37.49 -7.76 -11.98
CA TRP A 178 38.73 -7.20 -12.51
C TRP A 178 39.91 -7.79 -11.72
N ARG A 179 40.75 -8.55 -12.40
CA ARG A 179 42.04 -9.01 -11.88
C ARG A 179 43.17 -8.01 -12.22
#